data_46c85c27be822d091db6db3f78b55e27
#
_entry.id   46c85c27be822d091db6db3f78b55e27
#
_cell.length_a   1.000
_cell.length_b   1.000
_cell.length_c   1.000
_cell.angle_alpha   90.00
_cell.angle_beta   90.00
_cell.angle_gamma   90.00
#
_symmetry.space_group_name_H-M   'P 1'
#
loop_
_entity.id
_entity.type
_entity.pdbx_description
1 polymer ?
#
loop_
_entity_poly.entity_id
_entity_poly.type
_entity_poly.pdbx_seq_one_letter_code
_entity_poly.pdbx_strand_id
1 'polypeptide(L)'
;PSLESLHNARSGRHAHLRLRHRAGAAQPPAVRVLDVRKRPLQAGLSHEALDAIRAALRAGGQVLVFKNRRGYAPVLLCHDCGWSAHCTRCGTPEKPSAMTVHGGGRRLQCHHCGHRRPVPLACPDCASLGLQPQGAGTERIEEVLQERFAGNTVLRIDRGSSQRRGALEQHFAELGTQPGILVGTQMLAKGHDLPNLTLVVVVGVDEGLFSADFRSAEKLAQLLVQVAGRAGRAEKPGTVLVQTHHPDHPLLHTLIGG
;
A
#
# COMPACT_ATOMS: atom_id res chain seq x y z
N PRO A 1 -3.30 -17.61 1.73
CA PRO A 1 -3.73 -18.44 0.60
C PRO A 1 -4.67 -17.66 -0.31
N SER A 2 -4.83 -18.11 -1.57
CA SER A 2 -5.87 -17.60 -2.45
C SER A 2 -7.24 -18.17 -2.06
N LEU A 3 -8.32 -17.53 -2.51
CA LEU A 3 -9.69 -18.04 -2.27
C LEU A 3 -9.86 -19.44 -2.87
N GLU A 4 -9.26 -19.74 -4.03
CA GLU A 4 -9.29 -21.07 -4.63
C GLU A 4 -8.55 -22.13 -3.76
N SER A 5 -7.38 -21.78 -3.23
CA SER A 5 -6.65 -22.67 -2.32
C SER A 5 -7.46 -22.95 -1.06
N LEU A 6 -8.10 -21.93 -0.51
CA LEU A 6 -8.97 -22.09 0.65
C LEU A 6 -10.20 -22.94 0.33
N HIS A 7 -10.83 -22.71 -0.82
CA HIS A 7 -11.97 -23.52 -1.29
C HIS A 7 -11.56 -25.00 -1.46
N ASN A 8 -10.43 -25.26 -2.10
CA ASN A 8 -9.93 -26.63 -2.29
C ASN A 8 -9.58 -27.32 -0.96
N ALA A 9 -9.06 -26.57 0.02
CA ALA A 9 -8.82 -27.11 1.35
C ALA A 9 -10.14 -27.40 2.10
N ARG A 10 -11.13 -26.53 2.01
CA ARG A 10 -12.46 -26.72 2.63
C ARG A 10 -13.27 -27.85 1.99
N SER A 11 -13.11 -28.05 0.69
CA SER A 11 -13.76 -29.14 -0.06
C SER A 11 -13.03 -30.49 0.05
N GLY A 12 -11.96 -30.56 0.86
CA GLY A 12 -11.19 -31.80 1.07
C GLY A 12 -10.23 -32.19 -0.05
N ARG A 13 -10.08 -31.35 -1.11
CA ARG A 13 -9.12 -31.60 -2.19
C ARG A 13 -7.67 -31.45 -1.75
N HIS A 14 -7.42 -30.63 -0.73
CA HIS A 14 -6.09 -30.39 -0.15
C HIS A 14 -6.17 -30.50 1.37
N ALA A 15 -5.09 -30.99 1.99
CA ALA A 15 -4.97 -30.98 3.45
C ALA A 15 -4.98 -29.53 3.98
N HIS A 16 -5.78 -29.26 5.01
CA HIS A 16 -5.89 -27.96 5.65
C HIS A 16 -5.11 -27.95 6.96
N LEU A 17 -3.84 -27.57 6.89
CA LEU A 17 -2.99 -27.41 8.07
C LEU A 17 -3.04 -25.97 8.56
N ARG A 18 -3.27 -25.78 9.86
CA ARG A 18 -3.32 -24.47 10.51
C ARG A 18 -2.19 -24.33 11.50
N LEU A 19 -1.33 -23.35 11.30
CA LEU A 19 -0.38 -22.88 12.31
C LEU A 19 -1.09 -21.86 13.21
N ARG A 20 -1.42 -22.27 14.43
CA ARG A 20 -2.18 -21.42 15.38
C ARG A 20 -1.29 -20.44 16.15
N HIS A 21 -0.01 -20.72 16.22
CA HIS A 21 0.97 -19.93 16.97
C HIS A 21 2.05 -19.41 16.03
N ARG A 22 2.51 -18.19 16.30
CA ARG A 22 3.71 -17.66 15.63
C ARG A 22 4.95 -18.35 16.19
N ALA A 23 6.00 -18.49 15.38
CA ALA A 23 7.29 -18.96 15.85
C ALA A 23 7.91 -17.92 16.81
N GLY A 24 8.40 -18.38 17.97
CA GLY A 24 8.99 -17.52 18.98
C GLY A 24 7.97 -16.63 19.74
N ALA A 25 8.47 -15.61 20.42
CA ALA A 25 7.67 -14.65 21.20
C ALA A 25 7.11 -13.48 20.37
N ALA A 26 7.14 -13.56 19.04
CA ALA A 26 6.73 -12.47 18.17
C ALA A 26 5.23 -12.16 18.30
N GLN A 27 4.93 -10.92 18.68
CA GLN A 27 3.56 -10.41 18.76
C GLN A 27 3.07 -9.91 17.39
N PRO A 28 1.75 -9.97 17.10
CA PRO A 28 1.20 -9.34 15.91
C PRO A 28 1.45 -7.83 15.96
N PRO A 29 1.78 -7.19 14.81
CA PRO A 29 1.96 -5.76 14.78
C PRO A 29 0.64 -5.02 15.06
N ALA A 30 0.73 -3.85 15.70
CA ALA A 30 -0.40 -2.95 15.80
C ALA A 30 -0.71 -2.33 14.43
N VAL A 31 -1.92 -2.51 13.91
CA VAL A 31 -2.35 -1.92 12.64
C VAL A 31 -3.20 -0.68 12.92
N ARG A 32 -2.85 0.44 12.31
CA ARG A 32 -3.58 1.71 12.42
C ARG A 32 -3.92 2.24 11.03
N VAL A 33 -5.17 2.64 10.82
CA VAL A 33 -5.60 3.34 9.62
C VAL A 33 -5.51 4.84 9.85
N LEU A 34 -4.92 5.54 8.88
CA LEU A 34 -4.83 7.00 8.87
C LEU A 34 -5.72 7.54 7.75
N ASP A 35 -6.72 8.34 8.14
CA ASP A 35 -7.51 9.12 7.21
C ASP A 35 -6.67 10.28 6.67
N VAL A 36 -6.44 10.28 5.35
CA VAL A 36 -5.62 11.30 4.69
C VAL A 36 -6.44 12.33 3.90
N ARG A 37 -7.76 12.28 4.01
CA ARG A 37 -8.64 13.27 3.36
C ARG A 37 -8.32 14.68 3.89
N LYS A 38 -8.23 15.66 2.99
CA LYS A 38 -7.92 17.08 3.28
C LYS A 38 -6.59 17.31 4.00
N ARG A 39 -5.72 16.31 4.09
CA ARG A 39 -4.43 16.47 4.74
C ARG A 39 -3.32 16.68 3.71
N PRO A 40 -2.39 17.62 3.94
CA PRO A 40 -1.28 17.81 3.02
C PRO A 40 -0.43 16.54 2.96
N LEU A 41 -0.16 16.08 1.74
CA LEU A 41 0.66 14.90 1.48
C LEU A 41 1.95 15.28 0.75
N GLN A 42 3.05 14.68 1.15
CA GLN A 42 4.34 14.78 0.47
C GLN A 42 4.66 13.44 -0.17
N ALA A 43 4.63 13.37 -1.50
CA ALA A 43 4.74 12.13 -2.25
C ALA A 43 3.78 11.01 -1.75
N GLY A 44 2.59 11.38 -1.30
CA GLY A 44 1.60 10.46 -0.74
C GLY A 44 1.80 10.12 0.74
N LEU A 45 2.77 10.71 1.43
CA LEU A 45 3.01 10.56 2.86
C LEU A 45 2.37 11.72 3.65
N SER A 46 1.56 11.40 4.63
CA SER A 46 0.99 12.38 5.56
C SER A 46 2.02 12.83 6.61
N HIS A 47 1.75 13.95 7.26
CA HIS A 47 2.62 14.47 8.33
C HIS A 47 2.76 13.45 9.47
N GLU A 48 1.66 12.79 9.83
CA GLU A 48 1.65 11.75 10.89
C GLU A 48 2.51 10.54 10.51
N ALA A 49 2.51 10.16 9.22
CA ALA A 49 3.38 9.08 8.75
C ALA A 49 4.86 9.49 8.81
N LEU A 50 5.18 10.73 8.40
CA LEU A 50 6.54 11.25 8.49
C LEU A 50 7.03 11.37 9.94
N ASP A 51 6.16 11.74 10.88
CA ASP A 51 6.49 11.78 12.30
C ASP A 51 6.70 10.39 12.89
N ALA A 52 5.87 9.42 12.51
CA ALA A 52 6.05 8.03 12.90
C ALA A 52 7.37 7.44 12.36
N ILE A 53 7.74 7.76 11.13
CA ILE A 53 9.04 7.39 10.54
C ILE A 53 10.18 7.98 11.39
N ARG A 54 10.11 9.26 11.72
CA ARG A 54 11.10 9.94 12.57
C ARG A 54 11.23 9.29 13.95
N ALA A 55 10.11 8.97 14.57
CA ALA A 55 10.09 8.31 15.88
C ALA A 55 10.72 6.90 15.82
N ALA A 56 10.39 6.11 14.80
CA ALA A 56 10.93 4.76 14.60
C ALA A 56 12.47 4.80 14.40
N LEU A 57 12.97 5.72 13.56
CA LEU A 57 14.40 5.88 13.31
C LEU A 57 15.15 6.31 14.59
N ARG A 58 14.61 7.25 15.36
CA ARG A 58 15.19 7.68 16.66
C ARG A 58 15.24 6.55 17.69
N ALA A 59 14.27 5.63 17.63
CA ALA A 59 14.26 4.44 18.48
C ALA A 59 15.21 3.31 18.00
N GLY A 60 16.02 3.57 16.97
CA GLY A 60 16.95 2.59 16.40
C GLY A 60 16.28 1.53 15.53
N GLY A 61 15.06 1.77 15.08
CA GLY A 61 14.31 0.86 14.22
C GLY A 61 14.52 1.12 12.74
N GLN A 62 14.16 0.12 11.94
CA GLN A 62 14.05 0.23 10.48
C GLN A 62 12.62 0.46 10.06
N VAL A 63 12.43 1.15 8.95
CA VAL A 63 11.13 1.53 8.41
C VAL A 63 10.98 0.98 6.99
N LEU A 64 9.82 0.41 6.70
CA LEU A 64 9.42 0.08 5.33
C LEU A 64 8.30 1.02 4.89
N VAL A 65 8.56 1.84 3.88
CA VAL A 65 7.53 2.57 3.15
C VAL A 65 7.11 1.73 1.96
N PHE A 66 5.97 1.08 2.11
CA PHE A 66 5.44 0.15 1.13
C PHE A 66 4.46 0.86 0.20
N LYS A 67 4.81 0.96 -1.09
CA LYS A 67 3.91 1.44 -2.13
C LYS A 67 3.15 0.28 -2.75
N ASN A 68 1.83 0.31 -2.61
CA ASN A 68 0.98 -0.63 -3.33
C ASN A 68 0.96 -0.27 -4.82
N ARG A 69 1.92 -0.82 -5.59
CA ARG A 69 2.00 -0.66 -7.04
C ARG A 69 1.67 -1.98 -7.72
N ARG A 70 0.46 -2.10 -8.20
CA ARG A 70 0.14 -3.07 -9.26
C ARG A 70 -0.12 -2.26 -10.52
N GLY A 71 0.46 -2.63 -11.65
CA GLY A 71 0.46 -2.04 -12.99
C GLY A 71 -0.86 -1.54 -13.57
N TYR A 72 -1.67 -0.85 -12.80
CA TYR A 72 -2.93 -0.27 -13.21
C TYR A 72 -2.74 1.19 -13.59
N ALA A 73 -3.42 1.60 -14.64
CA ALA A 73 -3.57 3.02 -14.92
C ALA A 73 -4.21 3.71 -13.70
N PRO A 74 -3.75 4.91 -13.35
CA PRO A 74 -4.16 5.56 -12.12
C PRO A 74 -5.67 5.83 -12.09
N VAL A 75 -6.32 5.51 -10.99
CA VAL A 75 -7.72 5.89 -10.73
C VAL A 75 -7.75 7.37 -10.37
N LEU A 76 -8.75 8.10 -10.87
CA LEU A 76 -8.97 9.49 -10.45
C LEU A 76 -9.66 9.52 -9.09
N LEU A 77 -9.10 10.26 -8.15
CA LEU A 77 -9.62 10.38 -6.80
C LEU A 77 -9.68 11.85 -6.38
N CYS A 78 -10.69 12.22 -5.60
CA CYS A 78 -10.75 13.50 -4.91
C CYS A 78 -10.02 13.42 -3.57
N HIS A 79 -9.02 14.28 -3.38
CA HIS A 79 -8.26 14.30 -2.14
C HIS A 79 -9.10 14.79 -0.95
N ASP A 80 -10.10 15.66 -1.19
CA ASP A 80 -10.86 16.27 -0.10
C ASP A 80 -11.97 15.40 0.47
N CYS A 81 -12.68 14.65 -0.38
CA CYS A 81 -13.81 13.82 0.08
C CYS A 81 -13.62 12.32 -0.14
N GLY A 82 -12.58 11.92 -0.88
CA GLY A 82 -12.35 10.51 -1.21
C GLY A 82 -13.14 10.02 -2.43
N TRP A 83 -13.96 10.86 -3.08
CA TRP A 83 -14.66 10.44 -4.29
C TRP A 83 -13.69 9.81 -5.29
N SER A 84 -14.09 8.71 -5.89
CA SER A 84 -13.32 8.05 -6.95
C SER A 84 -14.17 7.88 -8.21
N ALA A 85 -13.50 7.95 -9.38
CA ALA A 85 -14.19 7.88 -10.66
C ALA A 85 -14.67 6.45 -10.95
N HIS A 86 -15.98 6.25 -10.94
CA HIS A 86 -16.64 4.99 -11.29
C HIS A 86 -17.35 5.08 -12.63
N CYS A 87 -17.47 3.93 -13.28
CA CYS A 87 -18.20 3.81 -14.54
C CYS A 87 -19.71 3.77 -14.30
N THR A 88 -20.42 4.74 -14.83
CA THR A 88 -21.88 4.83 -14.74
C THR A 88 -22.61 3.85 -15.68
N ARG A 89 -21.88 3.21 -16.61
CA ARG A 89 -22.46 2.30 -17.61
C ARG A 89 -22.49 0.83 -17.13
N CYS A 90 -21.49 0.39 -16.39
CA CYS A 90 -21.38 -1.02 -15.99
C CYS A 90 -21.07 -1.21 -14.49
N GLY A 91 -20.87 -0.14 -13.73
CA GLY A 91 -20.73 -0.16 -12.27
C GLY A 91 -22.08 0.06 -11.61
N THR A 92 -22.29 -0.58 -10.46
CA THR A 92 -23.40 -0.32 -9.55
C THR A 92 -22.86 0.18 -8.19
N PRO A 93 -23.68 0.75 -7.32
CA PRO A 93 -23.25 1.15 -5.96
C PRO A 93 -22.62 -0.03 -5.19
N GLU A 94 -23.16 -1.25 -5.34
CA GLU A 94 -22.69 -2.47 -4.66
C GLU A 94 -21.44 -3.07 -5.33
N LYS A 95 -21.28 -2.83 -6.65
CA LYS A 95 -20.13 -3.27 -7.44
C LYS A 95 -19.60 -2.13 -8.31
N PRO A 96 -18.91 -1.15 -7.73
CA PRO A 96 -18.38 -0.04 -8.49
C PRO A 96 -17.29 -0.53 -9.44
N SER A 97 -17.33 -0.08 -10.69
CA SER A 97 -16.31 -0.35 -11.70
C SER A 97 -15.44 0.90 -11.85
N ALA A 98 -14.21 0.86 -11.40
CA ALA A 98 -13.31 2.00 -11.43
C ALA A 98 -12.98 2.44 -12.86
N MET A 99 -12.85 3.74 -13.07
CA MET A 99 -12.33 4.34 -14.29
C MET A 99 -10.91 4.82 -14.09
N THR A 100 -10.07 4.60 -15.07
CA THR A 100 -8.66 4.97 -15.04
C THR A 100 -8.35 6.17 -15.91
N VAL A 101 -7.34 6.93 -15.53
CA VAL A 101 -6.92 8.14 -16.23
C VAL A 101 -6.01 7.80 -17.40
N HIS A 102 -6.31 8.32 -18.58
CA HIS A 102 -5.57 8.15 -19.82
C HIS A 102 -5.32 9.47 -20.54
N GLY A 103 -4.47 9.43 -21.57
CA GLY A 103 -4.24 10.57 -22.45
C GLY A 103 -3.67 11.79 -21.76
N GLY A 104 -2.69 11.60 -20.88
CA GLY A 104 -2.05 12.72 -20.16
C GLY A 104 -3.00 13.44 -19.19
N GLY A 105 -3.91 12.71 -18.53
CA GLY A 105 -4.83 13.31 -17.55
C GLY A 105 -6.16 13.81 -18.12
N ARG A 106 -6.41 13.66 -19.42
CA ARG A 106 -7.58 14.29 -20.07
C ARG A 106 -8.82 13.41 -20.15
N ARG A 107 -8.68 12.09 -20.04
CA ARG A 107 -9.75 11.12 -20.29
C ARG A 107 -9.80 10.02 -19.24
N LEU A 108 -11.01 9.70 -18.82
CA LEU A 108 -11.33 8.50 -18.04
C LEU A 108 -11.74 7.36 -18.97
N GLN A 109 -11.30 6.14 -18.69
CA GLN A 109 -11.70 4.94 -19.40
C GLN A 109 -11.99 3.80 -18.44
N CYS A 110 -13.12 3.16 -18.64
CA CYS A 110 -13.47 1.90 -17.97
C CYS A 110 -12.83 0.72 -18.69
N HIS A 111 -12.02 -0.07 -18.00
CA HIS A 111 -11.40 -1.27 -18.59
C HIS A 111 -12.34 -2.48 -18.67
N HIS A 112 -13.51 -2.41 -18.02
CA HIS A 112 -14.50 -3.48 -18.09
C HIS A 112 -15.40 -3.38 -19.33
N CYS A 113 -15.97 -2.20 -19.62
CA CYS A 113 -16.91 -2.02 -20.72
C CYS A 113 -16.42 -1.07 -21.82
N GLY A 114 -15.21 -0.53 -21.71
CA GLY A 114 -14.63 0.40 -22.69
C GLY A 114 -15.21 1.82 -22.65
N HIS A 115 -16.20 2.12 -21.78
CA HIS A 115 -16.80 3.44 -21.69
C HIS A 115 -15.74 4.52 -21.40
N ARG A 116 -15.88 5.66 -22.09
CA ARG A 116 -14.94 6.79 -21.98
C ARG A 116 -15.70 8.07 -21.69
N ARG A 117 -15.11 8.92 -20.85
CA ARG A 117 -15.59 10.27 -20.57
C ARG A 117 -14.42 11.21 -20.29
N PRO A 118 -14.57 12.53 -20.43
CA PRO A 118 -13.55 13.48 -20.00
C PRO A 118 -13.33 13.41 -18.47
N VAL A 119 -12.15 13.82 -18.03
CA VAL A 119 -11.89 14.09 -16.60
C VAL A 119 -12.69 15.31 -16.20
N PRO A 120 -13.50 15.27 -15.13
CA PRO A 120 -14.24 16.43 -14.66
C PRO A 120 -13.29 17.52 -14.16
N LEU A 121 -13.65 18.77 -14.31
CA LEU A 121 -12.85 19.92 -13.84
C LEU A 121 -12.87 20.06 -12.30
N ALA A 122 -13.95 19.65 -11.68
CA ALA A 122 -14.12 19.63 -10.23
C ALA A 122 -14.76 18.32 -9.78
N CYS A 123 -14.62 18.02 -8.51
CA CYS A 123 -15.19 16.82 -7.92
C CYS A 123 -16.73 16.84 -8.03
N PRO A 124 -17.38 15.81 -8.57
CA PRO A 124 -18.84 15.75 -8.65
C PRO A 124 -19.55 15.75 -7.30
N ASP A 125 -18.90 15.25 -6.23
CA ASP A 125 -19.51 15.12 -4.91
C ASP A 125 -19.33 16.36 -4.02
N CYS A 126 -18.14 17.00 -4.05
CA CYS A 126 -17.84 18.11 -3.14
C CYS A 126 -17.39 19.39 -3.84
N ALA A 127 -17.44 19.45 -5.17
CA ALA A 127 -17.02 20.57 -6.00
C ALA A 127 -15.55 21.02 -5.83
N SER A 128 -14.73 20.26 -5.12
CA SER A 128 -13.32 20.56 -4.94
C SER A 128 -12.54 20.39 -6.25
N LEU A 129 -11.50 21.22 -6.42
CA LEU A 129 -10.50 21.07 -7.49
C LEU A 129 -9.42 20.05 -7.14
N GLY A 130 -9.46 19.40 -5.97
CA GLY A 130 -8.50 18.41 -5.48
C GLY A 130 -8.58 17.06 -6.17
N LEU A 131 -8.99 17.00 -7.43
CA LEU A 131 -8.97 15.79 -8.25
C LEU A 131 -7.55 15.49 -8.70
N GLN A 132 -7.07 14.30 -8.38
CA GLN A 132 -5.73 13.85 -8.75
C GLN A 132 -5.71 12.39 -9.17
N PRO A 133 -4.88 12.04 -10.17
CA PRO A 133 -4.58 10.64 -10.43
C PRO A 133 -3.80 10.06 -9.25
N GLN A 134 -4.21 8.93 -8.72
CA GLN A 134 -3.46 8.26 -7.65
C GLN A 134 -2.11 7.78 -8.17
N GLY A 135 -1.05 8.11 -7.46
CA GLY A 135 0.22 7.42 -7.64
C GLY A 135 1.48 8.28 -7.76
N ALA A 136 2.00 8.77 -6.66
CA ALA A 136 3.44 9.07 -6.61
C ALA A 136 4.23 7.78 -6.85
N GLY A 137 5.22 7.80 -7.75
CA GLY A 137 6.14 6.69 -7.95
C GLY A 137 7.03 6.47 -6.72
N THR A 138 7.62 5.30 -6.61
CA THR A 138 8.61 4.99 -5.56
C THR A 138 9.80 5.94 -5.58
N GLU A 139 10.18 6.45 -6.76
CA GLU A 139 11.22 7.48 -6.95
C GLU A 139 10.91 8.77 -6.21
N ARG A 140 9.71 9.30 -6.39
CA ARG A 140 9.30 10.52 -5.69
C ARG A 140 9.20 10.37 -4.18
N ILE A 141 8.79 9.18 -3.72
CA ILE A 141 8.79 8.85 -2.29
C ILE A 141 10.22 8.81 -1.75
N GLU A 142 11.14 8.17 -2.48
CA GLU A 142 12.55 8.09 -2.13
C GLU A 142 13.19 9.50 -2.01
N GLU A 143 13.00 10.37 -3.01
CA GLU A 143 13.49 11.75 -3.01
C GLU A 143 13.06 12.53 -1.78
N VAL A 144 11.75 12.50 -1.47
CA VAL A 144 11.19 13.20 -0.28
C VAL A 144 11.77 12.64 1.02
N LEU A 145 11.96 11.33 1.11
CA LEU A 145 12.51 10.72 2.31
C LEU A 145 14.01 11.00 2.46
N GLN A 146 14.77 11.01 1.37
CA GLN A 146 16.21 11.41 1.39
C GLN A 146 16.38 12.85 1.84
N GLU A 147 15.54 13.77 1.34
CA GLU A 147 15.56 15.17 1.76
C GLU A 147 15.18 15.33 3.24
N ARG A 148 14.14 14.65 3.71
CA ARG A 148 13.61 14.78 5.07
C ARG A 148 14.44 14.09 6.13
N PHE A 149 15.15 13.03 5.76
CA PHE A 149 15.93 12.17 6.64
C PHE A 149 17.38 12.02 6.16
N ALA A 150 18.01 13.14 5.77
CA ALA A 150 19.34 13.19 5.17
C ALA A 150 20.46 12.50 6.00
N GLY A 151 20.23 12.29 7.32
CA GLY A 151 21.16 11.55 8.19
C GLY A 151 20.93 10.04 8.24
N ASN A 152 19.96 9.51 7.49
CA ASN A 152 19.62 8.09 7.49
C ASN A 152 19.74 7.49 6.11
N THR A 153 20.10 6.21 6.03
CA THR A 153 20.09 5.45 4.77
C THR A 153 18.67 5.28 4.26
N VAL A 154 18.41 5.69 3.01
CA VAL A 154 17.14 5.50 2.31
C VAL A 154 17.43 4.69 1.06
N LEU A 155 16.87 3.49 0.96
CA LEU A 155 17.09 2.55 -0.15
C LEU A 155 15.79 2.23 -0.86
N ARG A 156 15.78 2.37 -2.18
CA ARG A 156 14.64 1.99 -3.02
C ARG A 156 14.82 0.60 -3.61
N ILE A 157 13.82 -0.24 -3.41
CA ILE A 157 13.78 -1.61 -3.90
C ILE A 157 12.51 -1.82 -4.73
N ASP A 158 12.65 -1.71 -6.04
CA ASP A 158 11.61 -1.99 -7.01
C ASP A 158 12.18 -2.79 -8.20
N ARG A 159 11.34 -3.07 -9.19
CA ARG A 159 11.78 -3.82 -10.38
C ARG A 159 12.91 -3.13 -11.14
N GLY A 160 12.96 -1.79 -11.15
CA GLY A 160 13.98 -1.02 -11.84
C GLY A 160 15.33 -1.10 -11.11
N SER A 161 15.31 -0.90 -9.78
CA SER A 161 16.54 -0.92 -8.96
C SER A 161 17.10 -2.33 -8.72
N SER A 162 16.27 -3.39 -8.87
CA SER A 162 16.62 -4.78 -8.53
C SER A 162 16.81 -5.68 -9.75
N GLN A 163 17.04 -5.14 -10.95
CA GLN A 163 17.21 -5.95 -12.17
C GLN A 163 18.53 -6.74 -12.20
N ARG A 164 19.54 -6.31 -11.47
CA ARG A 164 20.83 -7.01 -11.39
C ARG A 164 20.74 -8.14 -10.37
N ARG A 165 21.27 -9.30 -10.74
CA ARG A 165 21.36 -10.45 -9.83
C ARG A 165 22.20 -10.08 -8.59
N GLY A 166 21.67 -10.27 -7.38
CA GLY A 166 22.36 -9.91 -6.14
C GLY A 166 22.16 -8.45 -5.67
N ALA A 167 21.51 -7.57 -6.45
CA ALA A 167 21.30 -6.18 -6.05
C ALA A 167 20.45 -6.05 -4.77
N LEU A 168 19.53 -6.96 -4.58
CA LEU A 168 18.66 -6.96 -3.42
C LEU A 168 19.40 -7.32 -2.14
N GLU A 169 20.23 -8.35 -2.19
CA GLU A 169 21.11 -8.78 -1.10
C GLU A 169 22.12 -7.70 -0.75
N GLN A 170 22.64 -6.99 -1.76
CA GLN A 170 23.54 -5.88 -1.56
C GLN A 170 22.87 -4.70 -0.84
N HIS A 171 21.65 -4.34 -1.22
CA HIS A 171 20.86 -3.30 -0.51
C HIS A 171 20.56 -3.67 0.94
N PHE A 172 20.26 -4.95 1.23
CA PHE A 172 20.08 -5.39 2.62
C PHE A 172 21.38 -5.40 3.40
N ALA A 173 22.49 -5.78 2.78
CA ALA A 173 23.81 -5.71 3.41
C ALA A 173 24.22 -4.25 3.72
N GLU A 174 23.91 -3.31 2.81
CA GLU A 174 24.13 -1.88 2.99
C GLU A 174 23.32 -1.31 4.16
N LEU A 175 22.04 -1.69 4.29
CA LEU A 175 21.21 -1.29 5.41
C LEU A 175 21.67 -1.92 6.73
N GLY A 176 22.10 -3.18 6.69
CA GLY A 176 22.52 -3.94 7.87
C GLY A 176 21.51 -3.91 8.99
N THR A 177 21.99 -3.65 10.20
CA THR A 177 21.14 -3.50 11.43
C THR A 177 20.92 -2.04 11.82
N GLN A 178 21.45 -1.09 11.06
CA GLN A 178 21.35 0.33 11.37
C GLN A 178 19.92 0.87 11.10
N PRO A 179 19.52 1.96 11.78
CA PRO A 179 18.30 2.67 11.46
C PRO A 179 18.31 3.14 10.01
N GLY A 180 17.23 2.89 9.29
CA GLY A 180 17.13 3.31 7.90
C GLY A 180 15.75 3.04 7.31
N ILE A 181 15.54 3.50 6.09
CA ILE A 181 14.26 3.45 5.40
C ILE A 181 14.40 2.62 4.12
N LEU A 182 13.53 1.65 3.98
CA LEU A 182 13.32 0.92 2.73
C LEU A 182 12.07 1.48 2.04
N VAL A 183 12.19 1.83 0.77
CA VAL A 183 11.06 2.22 -0.08
C VAL A 183 10.86 1.12 -1.10
N GLY A 184 9.66 0.56 -1.19
CA GLY A 184 9.49 -0.47 -2.19
C GLY A 184 8.07 -0.97 -2.40
N THR A 185 7.98 -1.96 -3.28
CA THR A 185 6.74 -2.58 -3.71
C THR A 185 6.69 -4.06 -3.28
N GLN A 186 5.88 -4.85 -3.96
CA GLN A 186 5.64 -6.28 -3.65
C GLN A 186 6.90 -7.14 -3.49
N MET A 187 8.05 -6.72 -4.00
CA MET A 187 9.30 -7.47 -3.84
C MET A 187 9.71 -7.57 -2.37
N LEU A 188 9.47 -6.52 -1.59
CA LEU A 188 9.76 -6.49 -0.14
C LEU A 188 8.75 -7.29 0.71
N ALA A 189 7.59 -7.62 0.16
CA ALA A 189 6.62 -8.46 0.85
C ALA A 189 7.06 -9.94 0.91
N LYS A 190 8.04 -10.38 0.09
CA LYS A 190 8.45 -11.77 -0.04
C LYS A 190 9.86 -12.01 0.52
N GLY A 191 9.98 -12.98 1.41
CA GLY A 191 11.20 -13.78 1.61
C GLY A 191 12.37 -13.18 2.41
N HIS A 192 12.41 -11.88 2.70
CA HIS A 192 13.55 -11.28 3.38
C HIS A 192 13.32 -11.14 4.88
N ASP A 193 14.32 -11.44 5.67
CA ASP A 193 14.29 -11.24 7.10
C ASP A 193 14.81 -9.84 7.44
N LEU A 194 13.96 -9.04 8.09
CA LEU A 194 14.25 -7.68 8.54
C LEU A 194 13.96 -7.60 10.04
N PRO A 195 14.89 -8.10 10.88
CA PRO A 195 14.64 -8.23 12.33
C PRO A 195 14.41 -6.88 13.03
N ASN A 196 15.00 -5.81 12.52
CA ASN A 196 14.88 -4.46 13.07
C ASN A 196 13.73 -3.64 12.47
N LEU A 197 12.87 -4.24 11.64
CA LEU A 197 11.72 -3.56 11.05
C LEU A 197 10.63 -3.35 12.10
N THR A 198 10.50 -2.12 12.58
CA THR A 198 9.53 -1.73 13.62
C THR A 198 8.34 -0.96 13.09
N LEU A 199 8.47 -0.34 11.91
CA LEU A 199 7.40 0.44 11.29
C LEU A 199 7.22 0.07 9.82
N VAL A 200 5.98 -0.14 9.41
CA VAL A 200 5.57 -0.23 8.02
C VAL A 200 4.57 0.87 7.73
N VAL A 201 4.82 1.70 6.73
CA VAL A 201 3.88 2.69 6.21
C VAL A 201 3.39 2.25 4.85
N VAL A 202 2.09 2.02 4.72
CA VAL A 202 1.48 1.59 3.46
C VAL A 202 0.87 2.79 2.75
N VAL A 203 1.32 3.03 1.51
CA VAL A 203 0.88 4.12 0.64
C VAL A 203 0.18 3.57 -0.59
N GLY A 204 -0.88 4.23 -1.05
CA GLY A 204 -1.61 3.86 -2.26
C GLY A 204 -2.53 2.64 -2.09
N VAL A 205 -3.10 2.47 -0.92
CA VAL A 205 -4.09 1.42 -0.64
C VAL A 205 -5.33 1.58 -1.50
N ASP A 206 -5.78 2.80 -1.72
CA ASP A 206 -6.98 3.13 -2.49
C ASP A 206 -6.92 2.62 -3.93
N GLU A 207 -5.71 2.58 -4.53
CA GLU A 207 -5.50 1.98 -5.86
C GLU A 207 -5.88 0.48 -5.89
N GLY A 208 -5.71 -0.21 -4.79
CA GLY A 208 -6.09 -1.62 -4.64
C GLY A 208 -7.54 -1.81 -4.25
N LEU A 209 -8.12 -0.89 -3.46
CA LEU A 209 -9.53 -0.93 -3.06
C LEU A 209 -10.45 -0.71 -4.27
N PHE A 210 -10.08 0.21 -5.17
CA PHE A 210 -10.92 0.65 -6.30
C PHE A 210 -10.37 0.22 -7.67
N SER A 211 -9.58 -0.83 -7.72
CA SER A 211 -9.06 -1.36 -8.98
C SER A 211 -10.15 -2.02 -9.84
N ALA A 212 -9.98 -1.98 -11.16
CA ALA A 212 -10.85 -2.68 -12.11
C ALA A 212 -10.69 -4.22 -12.08
N ASP A 213 -9.67 -4.75 -11.44
CA ASP A 213 -9.46 -6.20 -11.26
C ASP A 213 -10.41 -6.72 -10.19
N PHE A 214 -11.32 -7.64 -10.54
CA PHE A 214 -12.29 -8.24 -9.61
C PHE A 214 -11.63 -8.93 -8.40
N ARG A 215 -10.35 -9.30 -8.51
CA ARG A 215 -9.55 -9.90 -7.42
C ARG A 215 -8.73 -8.87 -6.65
N SER A 216 -8.89 -7.60 -6.92
CA SER A 216 -8.06 -6.56 -6.31
C SER A 216 -8.17 -6.53 -4.78
N ALA A 217 -9.38 -6.67 -4.25
CA ALA A 217 -9.61 -6.70 -2.81
C ALA A 217 -8.93 -7.91 -2.14
N GLU A 218 -9.06 -9.12 -2.74
CA GLU A 218 -8.35 -10.32 -2.27
C GLU A 218 -6.84 -10.12 -2.28
N LYS A 219 -6.32 -9.62 -3.40
CA LYS A 219 -4.87 -9.41 -3.57
C LYS A 219 -4.33 -8.34 -2.64
N LEU A 220 -5.11 -7.28 -2.40
CA LEU A 220 -4.77 -6.23 -1.44
C LEU A 220 -4.75 -6.78 -0.02
N ALA A 221 -5.76 -7.54 0.39
CA ALA A 221 -5.82 -8.16 1.71
C ALA A 221 -4.61 -9.08 1.95
N GLN A 222 -4.31 -9.97 1.00
CA GLN A 222 -3.13 -10.85 1.07
C GLN A 222 -1.84 -10.04 1.21
N LEU A 223 -1.71 -8.96 0.45
CA LEU A 223 -0.55 -8.10 0.47
C LEU A 223 -0.40 -7.38 1.81
N LEU A 224 -1.47 -6.79 2.34
CA LEU A 224 -1.45 -6.11 3.64
C LEU A 224 -1.08 -7.07 4.77
N VAL A 225 -1.62 -8.29 4.77
CA VAL A 225 -1.26 -9.33 5.74
C VAL A 225 0.22 -9.73 5.60
N GLN A 226 0.73 -9.88 4.38
CA GLN A 226 2.14 -10.22 4.16
C GLN A 226 3.08 -9.12 4.65
N VAL A 227 2.75 -7.86 4.33
CA VAL A 227 3.55 -6.69 4.71
C VAL A 227 3.47 -6.44 6.21
N ALA A 228 2.27 -6.56 6.81
CA ALA A 228 2.09 -6.49 8.25
C ALA A 228 2.90 -7.56 8.98
N GLY A 229 2.95 -8.77 8.45
CA GLY A 229 3.76 -9.87 9.00
C GLY A 229 5.28 -9.63 8.95
N ARG A 230 5.76 -8.53 8.36
CA ARG A 230 7.18 -8.14 8.38
C ARG A 230 7.55 -7.29 9.59
N ALA A 231 6.62 -6.48 10.11
CA ALA A 231 6.85 -5.66 11.29
C ALA A 231 6.83 -6.51 12.57
N GLY A 232 7.73 -6.23 13.51
CA GLY A 232 7.72 -6.85 14.84
C GLY A 232 8.09 -8.33 14.86
N ARG A 233 9.07 -8.75 14.08
CA ARG A 233 9.55 -10.16 14.08
C ARG A 233 10.52 -10.50 15.21
N ALA A 234 11.18 -9.50 15.75
CA ALA A 234 12.07 -9.65 16.91
C ALA A 234 11.31 -9.27 18.20
N GLU A 235 12.05 -9.03 19.27
CA GLU A 235 11.50 -8.62 20.57
C GLU A 235 10.81 -7.23 20.56
N LYS A 236 11.01 -6.43 19.49
CA LYS A 236 10.42 -5.10 19.37
C LYS A 236 9.01 -5.19 18.73
N PRO A 237 8.00 -4.60 19.35
CA PRO A 237 6.66 -4.56 18.76
C PRO A 237 6.66 -3.78 17.45
N GLY A 238 5.96 -4.29 16.46
CA GLY A 238 5.83 -3.66 15.15
C GLY A 238 4.56 -2.82 15.04
N THR A 239 4.62 -1.76 14.22
CA THR A 239 3.46 -0.93 13.87
C THR A 239 3.29 -0.89 12.35
N VAL A 240 2.05 -0.94 11.89
CA VAL A 240 1.67 -0.77 10.50
C VAL A 240 0.72 0.41 10.39
N LEU A 241 1.11 1.43 9.62
CA LEU A 241 0.27 2.58 9.31
C LEU A 241 -0.27 2.43 7.88
N VAL A 242 -1.59 2.37 7.74
CA VAL A 242 -2.27 2.25 6.45
C VAL A 242 -2.92 3.59 6.12
N GLN A 243 -2.38 4.31 5.15
CA GLN A 243 -2.91 5.61 4.71
C GLN A 243 -3.96 5.42 3.63
N THR A 244 -5.15 6.01 3.81
CA THR A 244 -6.27 5.87 2.87
C THR A 244 -7.22 7.07 2.94
N HIS A 245 -7.88 7.37 1.81
CA HIS A 245 -9.02 8.29 1.76
C HIS A 245 -10.35 7.59 2.12
N HIS A 246 -10.31 6.29 2.40
CA HIS A 246 -11.48 5.46 2.71
C HIS A 246 -11.27 4.65 4.00
N PRO A 247 -11.11 5.33 5.17
CA PRO A 247 -10.82 4.65 6.43
C PRO A 247 -11.92 3.67 6.85
N ASP A 248 -13.16 3.95 6.45
CA ASP A 248 -14.35 3.14 6.80
C ASP A 248 -14.60 1.98 5.82
N HIS A 249 -13.65 1.67 4.91
CA HIS A 249 -13.85 0.60 3.95
C HIS A 249 -13.91 -0.79 4.64
N PRO A 250 -14.95 -1.63 4.38
CA PRO A 250 -15.17 -2.90 5.09
C PRO A 250 -13.96 -3.85 5.09
N LEU A 251 -13.19 -3.88 3.99
CA LEU A 251 -11.97 -4.70 3.90
C LEU A 251 -10.94 -4.30 4.97
N LEU A 252 -10.76 -2.99 5.21
CA LEU A 252 -9.79 -2.50 6.19
C LEU A 252 -10.25 -2.85 7.61
N HIS A 253 -11.53 -2.68 7.91
CA HIS A 253 -12.08 -3.10 9.20
C HIS A 253 -11.88 -4.60 9.45
N THR A 254 -12.14 -5.45 8.46
CA THR A 254 -11.93 -6.89 8.57
C THR A 254 -10.45 -7.24 8.82
N LEU A 255 -9.51 -6.51 8.20
CA LEU A 255 -8.07 -6.77 8.36
C LEU A 255 -7.51 -6.30 9.70
N ILE A 256 -8.16 -5.32 10.35
CA ILE A 256 -7.74 -4.77 11.65
C ILE A 256 -8.35 -5.54 12.81
N GLY A 257 -9.62 -5.95 12.66
CA GLY A 257 -10.38 -6.65 13.69
C GLY A 257 -10.06 -8.13 13.83
N GLY A 258 -9.22 -8.68 12.95
CA GLY A 258 -8.66 -10.01 13.09
C GLY A 258 -9.22 -11.12 12.43
#